data_4320973c2a170c4b4d0c79b77e71320e
#
_entry.id   4320973c2a170c4b4d0c79b77e71320e
#
_cell.length_a   1.000
_cell.length_b   1.000
_cell.length_c   1.000
_cell.angle_alpha   90.00
_cell.angle_beta   90.00
_cell.angle_gamma   90.00
#
_symmetry.space_group_name_H-M   'P 1'
#
loop_
_entity.id
_entity.type
_entity.pdbx_description
1 polymer ?
#
loop_
_entity_poly.entity_id
_entity_poly.type
_entity_poly.pdbx_seq_one_letter_code
_entity_poly.pdbx_strand_id
1 'polypeptide(L)'
;MKYVKNNFANALGLLAIVGLIFKAFIGQNLSINENLLERTLTSYIIAYLAFKISYMETKKVGLIFVPLIFHSLVMAIVVRGGFSQKIPSDMVQIITTLYKLLVMVGVFFAIELFFNKLLGSLATSILGGISLVIFLGISFSKKLAFLEAFEDFFLYFSFYVMAIRVRSAASLNPLLLVLSLILVAGEIYIKEKYIKIEYGFLLSIFPLSYLALKTVSRESAFDLIDHLIFALIYIYPALFVIIKASLDIEMLAISIIAILASYIIGQGIFKIKNKYLSYLLLGIN
;
A
#
# COMPACT_ATOMS: atom_id res chain seq x y z
N MET A 1 10.04 21.60 -16.43
CA MET A 1 9.26 21.65 -15.17
C MET A 1 8.13 20.59 -15.07
N LYS A 2 7.86 19.76 -16.09
CA LYS A 2 6.85 18.68 -16.03
C LYS A 2 7.20 17.51 -15.09
N TYR A 3 8.48 17.26 -14.82
CA TYR A 3 8.94 16.09 -14.05
C TYR A 3 8.91 16.25 -12.52
N VAL A 4 8.79 17.47 -12.00
CA VAL A 4 8.92 17.72 -10.53
C VAL A 4 7.63 17.45 -9.77
N LYS A 5 6.46 17.52 -10.41
CA LYS A 5 5.16 17.38 -9.73
C LYS A 5 4.77 15.94 -9.36
N ASN A 6 5.32 14.93 -10.03
CA ASN A 6 5.00 13.52 -9.77
C ASN A 6 5.80 12.92 -8.60
N ASN A 7 6.87 13.57 -8.18
CA ASN A 7 7.85 12.95 -7.29
C ASN A 7 7.37 12.81 -5.84
N PHE A 8 6.46 13.66 -5.36
CA PHE A 8 6.10 13.66 -3.93
C PHE A 8 5.26 12.43 -3.55
N ALA A 9 4.16 12.17 -4.25
CA ALA A 9 3.31 11.01 -3.95
C ALA A 9 4.05 9.69 -4.19
N ASN A 10 4.86 9.62 -5.26
CA ASN A 10 5.69 8.47 -5.58
C ASN A 10 6.77 8.25 -4.51
N ALA A 11 7.44 9.32 -4.05
CA ALA A 11 8.42 9.25 -2.97
C ALA A 11 7.78 8.79 -1.65
N LEU A 12 6.60 9.30 -1.31
CA LEU A 12 5.84 8.83 -0.15
C LEU A 12 5.44 7.35 -0.28
N GLY A 13 5.05 6.89 -1.48
CA GLY A 13 4.77 5.48 -1.75
C GLY A 13 5.99 4.60 -1.49
N LEU A 14 7.14 5.01 -2.00
CA LEU A 14 8.41 4.33 -1.76
C LEU A 14 8.77 4.30 -0.27
N LEU A 15 8.69 5.44 0.41
CA LEU A 15 8.94 5.54 1.85
C LEU A 15 7.97 4.69 2.67
N ALA A 16 6.70 4.62 2.27
CA ALA A 16 5.72 3.79 2.95
C ALA A 16 6.04 2.29 2.85
N ILE A 17 6.49 1.81 1.67
CA ILE A 17 6.88 0.40 1.52
C ILE A 17 8.17 0.10 2.29
N VAL A 18 9.17 0.98 2.22
CA VAL A 18 10.40 0.83 3.01
C VAL A 18 10.09 0.87 4.50
N GLY A 19 9.21 1.79 4.94
CA GLY A 19 8.73 1.86 6.31
C GLY A 19 8.01 0.58 6.76
N LEU A 20 7.22 -0.04 5.88
CA LEU A 20 6.55 -1.31 6.15
C LEU A 20 7.57 -2.46 6.32
N ILE A 21 8.63 -2.48 5.52
CA ILE A 21 9.72 -3.45 5.63
C ILE A 21 10.44 -3.29 6.97
N PHE A 22 10.67 -2.07 7.40
CA PHE A 22 11.36 -1.77 8.67
C PHE A 22 10.43 -1.54 9.87
N LYS A 23 9.14 -1.88 9.77
CA LYS A 23 8.13 -1.57 10.81
C LYS A 23 8.53 -2.02 12.21
N ALA A 24 9.07 -3.23 12.34
CA ALA A 24 9.49 -3.77 13.63
C ALA A 24 10.66 -2.98 14.22
N PHE A 25 11.66 -2.63 13.39
CA PHE A 25 12.80 -1.81 13.81
C PHE A 25 12.37 -0.38 14.19
N ILE A 26 11.48 0.23 13.41
CA ILE A 26 10.93 1.56 13.69
C ILE A 26 10.10 1.53 14.98
N GLY A 27 9.22 0.54 15.14
CA GLY A 27 8.38 0.38 16.33
C GLY A 27 9.20 0.27 17.60
N GLN A 28 10.23 -0.58 17.61
CA GLN A 28 11.12 -0.77 18.75
C GLN A 28 11.92 0.48 19.10
N ASN A 29 12.48 1.18 18.11
CA ASN A 29 13.36 2.34 18.37
C ASN A 29 12.60 3.63 18.68
N LEU A 30 11.40 3.82 18.11
CA LEU A 30 10.59 5.02 18.30
C LEU A 30 9.43 4.84 19.27
N SER A 31 9.30 3.67 19.91
CA SER A 31 8.18 3.32 20.81
C SER A 31 6.80 3.54 20.16
N ILE A 32 6.72 3.35 18.83
CA ILE A 32 5.47 3.46 18.07
C ILE A 32 4.81 2.08 18.03
N ASN A 33 3.48 2.04 18.17
CA ASN A 33 2.73 0.82 18.02
C ASN A 33 2.88 0.27 16.58
N GLU A 34 3.46 -0.94 16.46
CA GLU A 34 3.75 -1.57 15.16
C GLU A 34 2.50 -1.80 14.33
N ASN A 35 1.38 -2.16 14.95
CA ASN A 35 0.10 -2.36 14.26
C ASN A 35 -0.44 -1.06 13.69
N LEU A 36 -0.32 0.04 14.45
CA LEU A 36 -0.71 1.36 13.98
C LEU A 36 0.14 1.81 12.80
N LEU A 37 1.45 1.62 12.90
CA LEU A 37 2.39 1.93 11.82
C LEU A 37 2.07 1.11 10.56
N GLU A 38 1.83 -0.20 10.71
CA GLU A 38 1.44 -1.07 9.61
C GLU A 38 0.14 -0.60 8.94
N ARG A 39 -0.93 -0.36 9.71
CA ARG A 39 -2.21 0.13 9.19
C ARG A 39 -2.07 1.45 8.43
N THR A 40 -1.29 2.36 8.99
CA THR A 40 -1.00 3.67 8.39
C THR A 40 -0.31 3.55 7.04
N LEU A 41 0.81 2.84 7.00
CA LEU A 41 1.61 2.66 5.80
C LEU A 41 0.83 1.86 4.74
N THR A 42 0.13 0.80 5.15
CA THR A 42 -0.73 -0.03 4.30
C THR A 42 -1.85 0.79 3.68
N SER A 43 -2.53 1.64 4.45
CA SER A 43 -3.59 2.52 3.94
C SER A 43 -3.09 3.43 2.83
N TYR A 44 -1.92 4.05 3.03
CA TYR A 44 -1.32 4.91 2.01
C TYR A 44 -0.91 4.12 0.76
N ILE A 45 -0.28 2.96 0.92
CA ILE A 45 0.14 2.10 -0.21
C ILE A 45 -1.07 1.66 -1.02
N ILE A 46 -2.16 1.25 -0.37
CA ILE A 46 -3.41 0.87 -1.06
C ILE A 46 -3.98 2.06 -1.84
N ALA A 47 -4.04 3.24 -1.24
CA ALA A 47 -4.48 4.45 -1.93
C ALA A 47 -3.59 4.77 -3.13
N TYR A 48 -2.28 4.68 -2.97
CA TYR A 48 -1.32 4.90 -4.04
C TYR A 48 -1.48 3.90 -5.20
N LEU A 49 -1.55 2.61 -4.90
CA LEU A 49 -1.74 1.55 -5.89
C LEU A 49 -3.08 1.71 -6.61
N ALA A 50 -4.18 1.97 -5.89
CA ALA A 50 -5.49 2.22 -6.45
C ALA A 50 -5.48 3.42 -7.41
N PHE A 51 -4.83 4.50 -7.01
CA PHE A 51 -4.66 5.69 -7.85
C PHE A 51 -3.90 5.35 -9.15
N LYS A 52 -2.79 4.64 -9.06
CA LYS A 52 -2.01 4.23 -10.24
C LYS A 52 -2.77 3.24 -11.14
N ILE A 53 -3.40 2.23 -10.57
CA ILE A 53 -4.21 1.24 -11.30
C ILE A 53 -5.38 1.91 -12.03
N SER A 54 -5.97 2.94 -11.44
CA SER A 54 -7.07 3.67 -12.06
C SER A 54 -6.70 4.34 -13.42
N TYR A 55 -5.41 4.52 -13.72
CA TYR A 55 -4.93 4.98 -15.03
C TYR A 55 -4.70 3.85 -16.03
N MET A 56 -4.72 2.59 -15.58
CA MET A 56 -4.57 1.45 -16.48
C MET A 56 -5.87 1.15 -17.20
N GLU A 57 -5.75 0.61 -18.40
CA GLU A 57 -6.90 -0.01 -19.07
C GLU A 57 -7.38 -1.22 -18.24
N THR A 58 -8.68 -1.35 -18.06
CA THR A 58 -9.30 -2.43 -17.26
C THR A 58 -8.74 -3.82 -17.60
N LYS A 59 -8.50 -4.06 -18.90
CA LYS A 59 -7.93 -5.34 -19.39
C LYS A 59 -6.49 -5.59 -18.91
N LYS A 60 -5.74 -4.54 -18.60
CA LYS A 60 -4.33 -4.63 -18.17
C LYS A 60 -4.18 -4.74 -16.66
N VAL A 61 -5.21 -4.39 -15.89
CA VAL A 61 -5.15 -4.49 -14.42
C VAL A 61 -4.86 -5.92 -13.97
N GLY A 62 -5.40 -6.92 -14.67
CA GLY A 62 -5.08 -8.32 -14.40
C GLY A 62 -3.59 -8.68 -14.50
N LEU A 63 -2.82 -7.94 -15.31
CA LEU A 63 -1.39 -8.18 -15.47
C LEU A 63 -0.59 -7.89 -14.20
N ILE A 64 -1.10 -7.04 -13.29
CA ILE A 64 -0.48 -6.78 -11.99
C ILE A 64 -0.38 -8.05 -11.14
N PHE A 65 -1.28 -9.01 -11.34
CA PHE A 65 -1.28 -10.26 -10.57
C PHE A 65 -0.37 -11.34 -11.16
N VAL A 66 0.11 -11.18 -12.39
CA VAL A 66 1.04 -12.14 -13.03
C VAL A 66 2.33 -12.33 -12.21
N PRO A 67 3.01 -11.25 -11.76
CA PRO A 67 4.19 -11.40 -10.91
C PRO A 67 3.87 -12.08 -9.58
N LEU A 68 2.68 -11.85 -9.01
CA LEU A 68 2.29 -12.50 -7.75
C LEU A 68 2.32 -14.02 -7.87
N ILE A 69 1.78 -14.56 -8.96
CA ILE A 69 1.81 -16.00 -9.24
C ILE A 69 3.25 -16.47 -9.43
N PHE A 70 4.02 -15.75 -10.27
CA PHE A 70 5.41 -16.10 -10.57
C PHE A 70 6.28 -16.10 -9.30
N HIS A 71 6.25 -15.02 -8.52
CA HIS A 71 7.04 -14.91 -7.29
C HIS A 71 6.56 -15.86 -6.18
N SER A 72 5.25 -16.17 -6.12
CA SER A 72 4.73 -17.20 -5.20
C SER A 72 5.28 -18.58 -5.54
N LEU A 73 5.42 -18.91 -6.83
CA LEU A 73 6.05 -20.16 -7.27
C LEU A 73 7.54 -20.18 -6.92
N VAL A 74 8.26 -19.08 -7.16
CA VAL A 74 9.68 -18.97 -6.78
C VAL A 74 9.83 -19.17 -5.27
N MET A 75 9.00 -18.51 -4.46
CA MET A 75 9.01 -18.66 -3.00
C MET A 75 8.70 -20.10 -2.57
N ALA A 76 7.74 -20.76 -3.20
CA ALA A 76 7.42 -22.17 -2.91
C ALA A 76 8.60 -23.11 -3.19
N ILE A 77 9.36 -22.86 -4.27
CA ILE A 77 10.57 -23.62 -4.61
C ILE A 77 11.66 -23.39 -3.56
N VAL A 78 11.89 -22.12 -3.19
CA VAL A 78 12.89 -21.76 -2.17
C VAL A 78 12.57 -22.39 -0.83
N VAL A 79 11.30 -22.34 -0.40
CA VAL A 79 10.84 -22.97 0.86
C VAL A 79 11.01 -24.46 0.83
N ARG A 80 10.63 -25.15 -0.26
CA ARG A 80 10.81 -26.60 -0.43
C ARG A 80 12.28 -27.02 -0.47
N GLY A 81 13.16 -26.14 -0.94
CA GLY A 81 14.61 -26.36 -0.96
C GLY A 81 15.28 -26.36 0.43
N GLY A 82 14.51 -26.35 1.51
CA GLY A 82 15.02 -26.43 2.89
C GLY A 82 15.40 -25.07 3.51
N PHE A 83 15.12 -23.97 2.82
CA PHE A 83 15.42 -22.61 3.33
C PHE A 83 14.38 -22.09 4.34
N SER A 84 13.24 -22.78 4.51
CA SER A 84 12.14 -22.34 5.37
C SER A 84 12.53 -22.23 6.86
N GLN A 85 13.42 -23.10 7.34
CA GLN A 85 13.84 -23.10 8.75
C GLN A 85 14.67 -21.88 9.16
N LYS A 86 15.16 -21.12 8.17
CA LYS A 86 16.00 -19.92 8.39
C LYS A 86 15.23 -18.61 8.27
N ILE A 87 13.94 -18.65 7.93
CA ILE A 87 13.14 -17.42 7.76
C ILE A 87 12.50 -17.07 9.10
N PRO A 88 12.84 -15.93 9.70
CA PRO A 88 12.20 -15.44 10.92
C PRO A 88 10.70 -15.15 10.72
N SER A 89 9.91 -15.33 11.79
CA SER A 89 8.45 -15.09 11.79
C SER A 89 8.08 -13.70 11.30
N ASP A 90 8.82 -12.68 11.71
CA ASP A 90 8.58 -11.28 11.37
C ASP A 90 8.70 -11.04 9.86
N MET A 91 9.63 -11.74 9.21
CA MET A 91 9.78 -11.67 7.75
C MET A 91 8.66 -12.38 7.00
N VAL A 92 8.19 -13.51 7.52
CA VAL A 92 6.99 -14.17 6.98
C VAL A 92 5.80 -13.20 7.05
N GLN A 93 5.66 -12.47 8.13
CA GLN A 93 4.61 -11.47 8.29
C GLN A 93 4.76 -10.33 7.27
N ILE A 94 5.96 -9.76 7.07
CA ILE A 94 6.19 -8.68 6.09
C ILE A 94 5.85 -9.16 4.67
N ILE A 95 6.35 -10.33 4.28
CA ILE A 95 6.08 -10.92 2.96
C ILE A 95 4.57 -11.12 2.76
N THR A 96 3.90 -11.69 3.78
CA THR A 96 2.46 -11.90 3.76
C THR A 96 1.70 -10.59 3.63
N THR A 97 2.13 -9.54 4.36
CA THR A 97 1.52 -8.22 4.29
C THR A 97 1.67 -7.61 2.90
N LEU A 98 2.85 -7.69 2.27
CA LEU A 98 3.07 -7.17 0.91
C LEU A 98 2.19 -7.89 -0.13
N TYR A 99 2.05 -9.21 -0.04
CA TYR A 99 1.18 -9.95 -0.94
C TYR A 99 -0.31 -9.72 -0.64
N LYS A 100 -0.69 -9.60 0.63
CA LYS A 100 -2.04 -9.24 1.07
C LYS A 100 -2.47 -7.89 0.48
N LEU A 101 -1.58 -6.90 0.44
CA LEU A 101 -1.84 -5.59 -0.19
C LEU A 101 -2.34 -5.72 -1.62
N LEU A 102 -1.64 -6.49 -2.44
CA LEU A 102 -1.99 -6.68 -3.84
C LEU A 102 -3.32 -7.41 -4.01
N VAL A 103 -3.52 -8.49 -3.24
CA VAL A 103 -4.78 -9.24 -3.26
C VAL A 103 -5.95 -8.33 -2.86
N MET A 104 -5.79 -7.53 -1.81
CA MET A 104 -6.83 -6.60 -1.38
C MET A 104 -7.16 -5.55 -2.44
N VAL A 105 -6.15 -4.96 -3.07
CA VAL A 105 -6.37 -4.01 -4.18
C VAL A 105 -7.11 -4.68 -5.34
N GLY A 106 -6.81 -5.95 -5.66
CA GLY A 106 -7.54 -6.71 -6.66
C GLY A 106 -9.00 -6.98 -6.30
N VAL A 107 -9.26 -7.35 -5.06
CA VAL A 107 -10.62 -7.54 -4.53
C VAL A 107 -11.41 -6.23 -4.60
N PHE A 108 -10.79 -5.12 -4.17
CA PHE A 108 -11.42 -3.79 -4.22
C PHE A 108 -11.72 -3.35 -5.64
N PHE A 109 -10.82 -3.62 -6.57
CA PHE A 109 -11.03 -3.35 -7.99
C PHE A 109 -12.21 -4.18 -8.55
N ALA A 110 -12.30 -5.46 -8.19
CA ALA A 110 -13.44 -6.30 -8.59
C ALA A 110 -14.77 -5.78 -8.02
N ILE A 111 -14.79 -5.39 -6.74
CA ILE A 111 -15.95 -4.77 -6.10
C ILE A 111 -16.34 -3.48 -6.83
N GLU A 112 -15.36 -2.61 -7.11
CA GLU A 112 -15.61 -1.37 -7.86
C GLU A 112 -16.22 -1.62 -9.21
N LEU A 113 -15.66 -2.54 -10.01
CA LEU A 113 -16.18 -2.88 -11.33
C LEU A 113 -17.62 -3.40 -11.25
N PHE A 114 -17.90 -4.27 -10.28
CA PHE A 114 -19.23 -4.83 -10.08
C PHE A 114 -20.26 -3.74 -9.78
N PHE A 115 -19.98 -2.89 -8.79
CA PHE A 115 -20.90 -1.84 -8.38
C PHE A 115 -21.01 -0.72 -9.41
N ASN A 116 -19.92 -0.34 -10.07
CA ASN A 116 -19.97 0.66 -11.16
C ASN A 116 -20.83 0.18 -12.33
N LYS A 117 -20.79 -1.11 -12.65
CA LYS A 117 -21.61 -1.69 -13.73
C LYS A 117 -23.09 -1.75 -13.36
N LEU A 118 -23.42 -2.04 -12.10
CA LEU A 118 -24.82 -2.21 -11.66
C LEU A 118 -25.49 -0.88 -11.28
N LEU A 119 -24.82 -0.03 -10.56
CA LEU A 119 -25.40 1.12 -9.88
C LEU A 119 -24.72 2.46 -10.22
N GLY A 120 -23.70 2.42 -11.06
CA GLY A 120 -22.91 3.58 -11.45
C GLY A 120 -21.87 4.02 -10.42
N SER A 121 -21.07 4.98 -10.84
CA SER A 121 -19.89 5.40 -10.07
C SER A 121 -20.21 6.05 -8.71
N LEU A 122 -21.42 6.61 -8.55
CA LEU A 122 -21.85 7.21 -7.27
C LEU A 122 -21.98 6.15 -6.18
N ALA A 123 -22.48 4.95 -6.52
CA ALA A 123 -22.64 3.86 -5.56
C ALA A 123 -21.32 3.44 -4.91
N THR A 124 -20.23 3.36 -5.69
CA THR A 124 -18.89 3.06 -5.15
C THR A 124 -18.43 4.13 -4.16
N SER A 125 -18.74 5.41 -4.42
CA SER A 125 -18.40 6.49 -3.48
C SER A 125 -19.18 6.37 -2.16
N ILE A 126 -20.46 6.04 -2.24
CA ILE A 126 -21.32 5.83 -1.07
C ILE A 126 -20.79 4.63 -0.27
N LEU A 127 -20.44 3.53 -0.93
CA LEU A 127 -19.87 2.35 -0.28
C LEU A 127 -18.55 2.66 0.43
N GLY A 128 -17.68 3.47 -0.18
CA GLY A 128 -16.44 3.92 0.47
C GLY A 128 -16.70 4.74 1.72
N GLY A 129 -17.70 5.64 1.67
CA GLY A 129 -18.14 6.42 2.85
C GLY A 129 -18.74 5.53 3.93
N ILE A 130 -19.63 4.60 3.56
CA ILE A 130 -20.21 3.62 4.50
C ILE A 130 -19.12 2.77 5.15
N SER A 131 -18.12 2.31 4.37
CA SER A 131 -17.00 1.53 4.89
C SER A 131 -16.21 2.31 5.94
N LEU A 132 -15.96 3.59 5.73
CA LEU A 132 -15.29 4.43 6.73
C LEU A 132 -16.14 4.55 8.02
N VAL A 133 -17.45 4.74 7.87
CA VAL A 133 -18.37 4.81 9.03
C VAL A 133 -18.41 3.48 9.80
N ILE A 134 -18.43 2.33 9.08
CA ILE A 134 -18.38 1.00 9.70
C ILE A 134 -17.05 0.81 10.43
N PHE A 135 -15.93 1.16 9.82
CA PHE A 135 -14.61 1.11 10.46
C PHE A 135 -14.61 1.91 11.78
N LEU A 136 -15.06 3.16 11.75
CA LEU A 136 -15.16 3.99 12.95
C LEU A 136 -16.11 3.37 13.98
N GLY A 137 -17.25 2.84 13.54
CA GLY A 137 -18.20 2.17 14.42
C GLY A 137 -17.60 0.95 15.13
N ILE A 138 -16.83 0.12 14.44
CA ILE A 138 -16.10 -1.02 15.02
C ILE A 138 -15.09 -0.51 16.04
N SER A 139 -14.28 0.47 15.64
CA SER A 139 -13.20 1.01 16.45
C SER A 139 -13.69 1.68 17.75
N PHE A 140 -14.88 2.29 17.74
CA PHE A 140 -15.43 2.99 18.91
C PHE A 140 -16.47 2.20 19.69
N SER A 141 -17.01 1.10 19.15
CA SER A 141 -18.11 0.38 19.76
C SER A 141 -17.83 -1.11 19.94
N LYS A 142 -17.72 -1.55 21.20
CA LYS A 142 -17.64 -2.98 21.54
C LYS A 142 -18.84 -3.82 21.05
N LYS A 143 -19.95 -3.18 20.69
CA LYS A 143 -21.15 -3.87 20.18
C LYS A 143 -20.94 -4.46 18.79
N LEU A 144 -19.95 -3.96 18.05
CA LEU A 144 -19.61 -4.43 16.70
C LEU A 144 -18.39 -5.37 16.68
N ALA A 145 -18.02 -5.95 17.82
CA ALA A 145 -16.87 -6.85 17.94
C ALA A 145 -16.89 -8.02 16.94
N PHE A 146 -18.08 -8.47 16.52
CA PHE A 146 -18.19 -9.52 15.49
C PHE A 146 -17.68 -9.10 14.11
N LEU A 147 -17.50 -7.80 13.86
CA LEU A 147 -16.91 -7.23 12.63
C LEU A 147 -15.42 -6.92 12.75
N GLU A 148 -14.79 -7.12 13.91
CA GLU A 148 -13.36 -6.80 14.12
C GLU A 148 -12.46 -7.49 13.11
N ALA A 149 -12.77 -8.72 12.70
CA ALA A 149 -12.03 -9.45 11.68
C ALA A 149 -12.01 -8.74 10.30
N PHE A 150 -12.98 -7.84 10.06
CA PHE A 150 -13.12 -7.07 8.82
C PHE A 150 -12.74 -5.61 8.98
N GLU A 151 -12.25 -5.17 10.14
CA GLU A 151 -11.92 -3.77 10.42
C GLU A 151 -10.96 -3.20 9.38
N ASP A 152 -9.86 -3.90 9.12
CA ASP A 152 -8.87 -3.50 8.12
C ASP A 152 -9.44 -3.44 6.70
N PHE A 153 -10.36 -4.36 6.35
CA PHE A 153 -11.02 -4.36 5.06
C PHE A 153 -11.82 -3.06 4.84
N PHE A 154 -12.61 -2.65 5.82
CA PHE A 154 -13.40 -1.42 5.70
C PHE A 154 -12.53 -0.17 5.66
N LEU A 155 -11.47 -0.12 6.47
CA LEU A 155 -10.50 0.95 6.43
C LEU A 155 -9.87 1.06 5.05
N TYR A 156 -9.27 -0.01 4.56
CA TYR A 156 -8.51 -0.01 3.31
C TYR A 156 -9.39 0.21 2.08
N PHE A 157 -10.63 -0.29 2.09
CA PHE A 157 -11.59 -0.02 1.03
C PHE A 157 -11.97 1.46 0.94
N SER A 158 -12.09 2.16 2.06
CA SER A 158 -12.33 3.60 2.07
C SER A 158 -11.17 4.38 1.43
N PHE A 159 -9.92 4.01 1.72
CA PHE A 159 -8.73 4.61 1.10
C PHE A 159 -8.63 4.31 -0.40
N TYR A 160 -8.98 3.09 -0.80
CA TYR A 160 -9.06 2.70 -2.20
C TYR A 160 -10.05 3.57 -2.98
N VAL A 161 -11.27 3.71 -2.48
CA VAL A 161 -12.31 4.52 -3.13
C VAL A 161 -11.92 6.00 -3.17
N MET A 162 -11.38 6.54 -2.08
CA MET A 162 -10.88 7.91 -2.04
C MET A 162 -9.85 8.14 -3.16
N ALA A 163 -8.88 7.26 -3.32
CA ALA A 163 -7.82 7.42 -4.30
C ALA A 163 -8.34 7.46 -5.74
N ILE A 164 -9.31 6.60 -6.08
CA ILE A 164 -9.96 6.63 -7.39
C ILE A 164 -10.69 7.94 -7.61
N ARG A 165 -11.35 8.48 -6.58
CA ARG A 165 -12.09 9.74 -6.67
C ARG A 165 -11.19 10.96 -6.79
N VAL A 166 -10.00 10.93 -6.19
CA VAL A 166 -9.00 11.99 -6.38
C VAL A 166 -8.67 12.18 -7.84
N ARG A 167 -8.58 11.10 -8.62
CA ARG A 167 -8.37 11.15 -10.06
C ARG A 167 -9.46 11.92 -10.80
N SER A 168 -10.72 11.65 -10.48
CA SER A 168 -11.87 12.24 -11.18
C SER A 168 -12.16 13.69 -10.78
N ALA A 169 -11.64 14.15 -9.63
CA ALA A 169 -11.90 15.47 -9.11
C ALA A 169 -11.10 16.55 -9.85
N ALA A 170 -11.78 17.52 -10.46
CA ALA A 170 -11.16 18.58 -11.26
C ALA A 170 -10.35 19.58 -10.41
N SER A 171 -10.73 19.81 -9.15
CA SER A 171 -10.11 20.79 -8.26
C SER A 171 -9.92 20.22 -6.84
N LEU A 172 -8.98 20.80 -6.07
CA LEU A 172 -8.91 20.60 -4.63
C LEU A 172 -10.24 21.05 -4.02
N ASN A 173 -10.90 20.15 -3.30
CA ASN A 173 -12.05 20.56 -2.51
C ASN A 173 -11.54 21.20 -1.21
N PRO A 174 -11.65 22.53 -1.04
CA PRO A 174 -11.16 23.21 0.14
C PRO A 174 -11.84 22.72 1.42
N LEU A 175 -13.07 22.22 1.31
CA LEU A 175 -13.83 21.66 2.41
C LEU A 175 -13.17 20.37 2.95
N LEU A 176 -12.61 19.52 2.07
CA LEU A 176 -11.86 18.34 2.50
C LEU A 176 -10.55 18.72 3.20
N LEU A 177 -9.91 19.81 2.78
CA LEU A 177 -8.69 20.31 3.41
C LEU A 177 -8.99 20.86 4.82
N VAL A 178 -10.06 21.64 4.95
CA VAL A 178 -10.53 22.16 6.24
C VAL A 178 -10.96 21.02 7.17
N LEU A 179 -11.73 20.05 6.66
CA LEU A 179 -12.15 18.85 7.41
C LEU A 179 -10.94 18.05 7.88
N SER A 180 -9.90 17.95 7.06
CA SER A 180 -8.64 17.31 7.39
C SER A 180 -7.91 17.99 8.53
N LEU A 181 -7.82 19.31 8.45
CA LEU A 181 -7.18 20.12 9.50
C LEU A 181 -7.99 20.06 10.80
N ILE A 182 -9.32 20.05 10.73
CA ILE A 182 -10.21 19.90 11.90
C ILE A 182 -10.01 18.50 12.52
N LEU A 183 -9.93 17.45 11.70
CA LEU A 183 -9.70 16.09 12.19
C LEU A 183 -8.33 15.98 12.87
N VAL A 184 -7.27 16.53 12.27
CA VAL A 184 -5.92 16.57 12.86
C VAL A 184 -5.89 17.39 14.15
N ALA A 185 -6.53 18.58 14.15
CA ALA A 185 -6.60 19.43 15.34
C ALA A 185 -7.46 18.78 16.44
N GLY A 186 -8.59 18.19 16.06
CA GLY A 186 -9.46 17.43 16.98
C GLY A 186 -8.72 16.23 17.57
N GLU A 187 -7.92 15.54 16.77
CA GLU A 187 -7.07 14.44 17.22
C GLU A 187 -6.05 14.89 18.26
N ILE A 188 -5.34 15.99 18.01
CA ILE A 188 -4.36 16.55 18.95
C ILE A 188 -5.05 16.94 20.25
N TYR A 189 -6.23 17.57 20.19
CA TYR A 189 -7.01 18.00 21.35
C TYR A 189 -7.57 16.84 22.17
N ILE A 190 -8.09 15.79 21.50
CA ILE A 190 -8.68 14.61 22.13
C ILE A 190 -7.60 13.70 22.72
N LYS A 191 -6.38 13.71 22.14
CA LYS A 191 -5.20 13.00 22.60
C LYS A 191 -4.86 13.29 24.07
N GLU A 192 -5.13 14.49 24.54
CA GLU A 192 -4.86 14.86 25.95
C GLU A 192 -5.90 14.30 26.93
N LYS A 193 -7.07 13.86 26.51
CA LYS A 193 -8.17 13.63 27.46
C LYS A 193 -8.92 12.29 27.41
N TYR A 194 -9.15 11.62 26.26
CA TYR A 194 -10.23 10.63 26.22
C TYR A 194 -10.09 9.39 25.32
N ILE A 195 -9.18 9.28 24.37
CA ILE A 195 -9.19 8.19 23.38
C ILE A 195 -7.82 7.55 23.23
N LYS A 196 -7.79 6.21 23.07
CA LYS A 196 -6.62 5.48 22.61
C LYS A 196 -6.10 6.15 21.35
N ILE A 197 -4.86 6.63 21.41
CA ILE A 197 -4.11 7.43 20.43
C ILE A 197 -4.13 6.84 19.01
N GLU A 198 -4.51 5.58 18.87
CA GLU A 198 -4.35 4.77 17.67
C GLU A 198 -5.24 5.21 16.50
N TYR A 199 -6.44 5.71 16.77
CA TYR A 199 -7.42 5.95 15.72
C TYR A 199 -7.34 7.33 15.08
N GLY A 200 -6.92 8.33 15.82
CA GLY A 200 -6.82 9.68 15.30
C GLY A 200 -5.71 9.81 14.26
N PHE A 201 -4.58 9.12 14.45
CA PHE A 201 -3.50 9.13 13.47
C PHE A 201 -3.91 8.52 12.12
N LEU A 202 -4.72 7.45 12.14
CA LEU A 202 -5.27 6.86 10.92
C LEU A 202 -6.22 7.81 10.18
N LEU A 203 -7.01 8.60 10.91
CA LEU A 203 -7.90 9.59 10.30
C LEU A 203 -7.12 10.73 9.65
N SER A 204 -6.00 11.16 10.21
CA SER A 204 -5.16 12.22 9.62
C SER A 204 -4.47 11.77 8.32
N ILE A 205 -4.19 10.48 8.17
CA ILE A 205 -3.59 9.94 6.94
C ILE A 205 -4.53 10.00 5.75
N PHE A 206 -5.83 9.88 5.94
CA PHE A 206 -6.81 9.97 4.86
C PHE A 206 -6.68 11.29 4.08
N PRO A 207 -6.74 12.47 4.71
CA PRO A 207 -6.56 13.73 4.03
C PRO A 207 -5.13 13.97 3.51
N LEU A 208 -4.11 13.51 4.24
CA LEU A 208 -2.72 13.59 3.77
C LEU A 208 -2.51 12.77 2.50
N SER A 209 -3.08 11.57 2.44
CA SER A 209 -3.07 10.73 1.25
C SER A 209 -3.81 11.41 0.08
N TYR A 210 -4.96 12.02 0.36
CA TYR A 210 -5.71 12.79 -0.63
C TYR A 210 -4.87 13.93 -1.20
N LEU A 211 -4.24 14.73 -0.34
CA LEU A 211 -3.39 15.84 -0.76
C LEU A 211 -2.18 15.37 -1.57
N ALA A 212 -1.49 14.33 -1.10
CA ALA A 212 -0.35 13.75 -1.80
C ALA A 212 -0.72 13.26 -3.20
N LEU A 213 -1.80 12.48 -3.32
CA LEU A 213 -2.28 11.96 -4.60
C LEU A 213 -2.77 13.06 -5.54
N LYS A 214 -3.30 14.15 -5.01
CA LYS A 214 -3.75 15.31 -5.81
C LYS A 214 -2.60 16.06 -6.47
N THR A 215 -1.37 15.95 -5.94
CA THR A 215 -0.17 16.55 -6.54
C THR A 215 0.32 15.79 -7.78
N VAL A 216 -0.17 14.56 -7.99
CA VAL A 216 0.23 13.73 -9.13
C VAL A 216 -0.37 14.30 -10.43
N SER A 217 0.43 14.41 -11.48
CA SER A 217 -0.06 14.86 -12.77
C SER A 217 -0.98 13.81 -13.41
N ARG A 218 -2.00 14.27 -14.16
CA ARG A 218 -2.97 13.40 -14.82
C ARG A 218 -2.39 12.50 -15.93
N GLU A 219 -1.16 12.77 -16.38
CA GLU A 219 -0.49 12.08 -17.48
C GLU A 219 0.53 11.03 -17.00
N SER A 220 0.45 10.58 -15.76
CA SER A 220 1.50 9.70 -15.22
C SER A 220 1.39 8.27 -15.76
N ALA A 221 2.12 7.97 -16.82
CA ALA A 221 2.61 6.62 -17.05
C ALA A 221 3.42 6.14 -15.83
N PHE A 222 3.59 4.84 -15.67
CA PHE A 222 4.47 4.29 -14.66
C PHE A 222 5.90 4.79 -14.87
N ASP A 223 6.45 5.47 -13.87
CA ASP A 223 7.81 6.00 -13.91
C ASP A 223 8.81 5.06 -13.21
N LEU A 224 10.06 5.51 -13.12
CA LEU A 224 11.12 4.74 -12.47
C LEU A 224 10.78 4.42 -11.01
N ILE A 225 10.17 5.36 -10.27
CA ILE A 225 9.83 5.15 -8.86
C ILE A 225 8.72 4.11 -8.72
N ASP A 226 7.75 4.10 -9.63
CA ASP A 226 6.73 3.04 -9.68
C ASP A 226 7.39 1.66 -9.88
N HIS A 227 8.34 1.55 -10.81
CA HIS A 227 9.07 0.29 -11.02
C HIS A 227 9.83 -0.14 -9.76
N LEU A 228 10.39 0.80 -8.99
CA LEU A 228 11.04 0.49 -7.72
C LEU A 228 10.04 0.03 -6.66
N ILE A 229 8.88 0.67 -6.57
CA ILE A 229 7.81 0.28 -5.65
C ILE A 229 7.36 -1.16 -5.95
N PHE A 230 7.08 -1.46 -7.21
CA PHE A 230 6.68 -2.81 -7.61
C PHE A 230 7.82 -3.83 -7.45
N ALA A 231 9.07 -3.44 -7.68
CA ALA A 231 10.22 -4.30 -7.39
C ALA A 231 10.34 -4.62 -5.90
N LEU A 232 10.09 -3.67 -5.00
CA LEU A 232 10.06 -3.92 -3.56
C LEU A 232 8.90 -4.82 -3.15
N ILE A 233 7.75 -4.72 -3.80
CA ILE A 233 6.62 -5.59 -3.48
C ILE A 233 6.87 -7.03 -3.95
N TYR A 234 7.42 -7.23 -5.16
CA TYR A 234 7.51 -8.54 -5.78
C TYR A 234 8.87 -9.21 -5.62
N ILE A 235 9.96 -8.46 -5.84
CA ILE A 235 11.32 -9.01 -5.93
C ILE A 235 11.99 -9.08 -4.56
N TYR A 236 11.79 -8.06 -3.71
CA TYR A 236 12.40 -8.00 -2.39
C TYR A 236 12.13 -9.26 -1.53
N PRO A 237 10.90 -9.80 -1.43
CA PRO A 237 10.65 -10.99 -0.63
C PRO A 237 11.52 -12.18 -1.03
N ALA A 238 11.63 -12.45 -2.33
CA ALA A 238 12.43 -13.56 -2.83
C ALA A 238 13.94 -13.34 -2.60
N LEU A 239 14.44 -12.13 -2.87
CA LEU A 239 15.84 -11.78 -2.62
C LEU A 239 16.20 -11.87 -1.14
N PHE A 240 15.33 -11.36 -0.27
CA PHE A 240 15.55 -11.45 1.16
C PHE A 240 15.76 -12.90 1.61
N VAL A 241 14.87 -13.80 1.20
CA VAL A 241 14.95 -15.23 1.56
C VAL A 241 16.23 -15.87 1.01
N ILE A 242 16.58 -15.61 -0.24
CA ILE A 242 17.80 -16.13 -0.87
C ILE A 242 19.04 -15.64 -0.14
N ILE A 243 19.13 -14.34 0.15
CA ILE A 243 20.29 -13.73 0.83
C ILE A 243 20.40 -14.29 2.26
N LYS A 244 19.29 -14.36 3.00
CA LYS A 244 19.29 -14.93 4.37
C LYS A 244 19.71 -16.39 4.40
N ALA A 245 19.31 -17.16 3.41
CA ALA A 245 19.72 -18.54 3.27
C ALA A 245 21.21 -18.72 2.99
N SER A 246 21.80 -17.75 2.28
CA SER A 246 23.19 -17.81 1.82
C SER A 246 24.18 -17.14 2.78
N LEU A 247 23.74 -16.15 3.57
CA LEU A 247 24.58 -15.33 4.42
C LEU A 247 24.05 -15.35 5.87
N ASP A 248 24.95 -15.62 6.80
CA ASP A 248 24.63 -15.56 8.24
C ASP A 248 25.04 -14.19 8.81
N ILE A 249 24.28 -13.18 8.43
CA ILE A 249 24.45 -11.78 8.86
C ILE A 249 23.17 -11.26 9.50
N GLU A 250 23.25 -10.09 10.15
CA GLU A 250 22.12 -9.46 10.81
C GLU A 250 20.96 -9.15 9.85
N MET A 251 19.74 -9.29 10.36
CA MET A 251 18.50 -9.08 9.62
C MET A 251 18.41 -7.71 8.96
N LEU A 252 18.87 -6.66 9.66
CA LEU A 252 18.89 -5.31 9.15
C LEU A 252 19.77 -5.19 7.91
N ALA A 253 20.98 -5.76 7.96
CA ALA A 253 21.92 -5.76 6.84
C ALA A 253 21.35 -6.53 5.64
N ILE A 254 20.71 -7.68 5.87
CA ILE A 254 20.04 -8.45 4.80
C ILE A 254 18.93 -7.63 4.15
N SER A 255 18.09 -6.97 4.96
CA SER A 255 17.00 -6.13 4.45
C SER A 255 17.52 -5.00 3.58
N ILE A 256 18.60 -4.33 4.00
CA ILE A 256 19.24 -3.25 3.22
C ILE A 256 19.79 -3.80 1.89
N ILE A 257 20.50 -4.93 1.93
CA ILE A 257 21.07 -5.56 0.73
C ILE A 257 19.93 -5.97 -0.23
N ALA A 258 18.87 -6.58 0.28
CA ALA A 258 17.73 -7.00 -0.52
C ALA A 258 16.98 -5.81 -1.15
N ILE A 259 16.83 -4.69 -0.43
CA ILE A 259 16.27 -3.44 -0.96
C ILE A 259 17.14 -2.89 -2.09
N LEU A 260 18.46 -2.79 -1.86
CA LEU A 260 19.40 -2.29 -2.87
C LEU A 260 19.42 -3.18 -4.12
N ALA A 261 19.40 -4.50 -3.94
CA ALA A 261 19.34 -5.44 -5.06
C ALA A 261 18.01 -5.31 -5.83
N SER A 262 16.88 -5.18 -5.12
CA SER A 262 15.57 -4.93 -5.74
C SER A 262 15.55 -3.61 -6.53
N TYR A 263 16.20 -2.58 -5.99
CA TYR A 263 16.39 -1.30 -6.66
C TYR A 263 17.16 -1.46 -7.98
N ILE A 264 18.29 -2.13 -7.94
CA ILE A 264 19.13 -2.36 -9.13
C ILE A 264 18.36 -3.15 -10.20
N ILE A 265 17.65 -4.20 -9.79
CA ILE A 265 16.84 -5.01 -10.70
C ILE A 265 15.68 -4.18 -11.28
N GLY A 266 14.96 -3.43 -10.45
CA GLY A 266 13.88 -2.55 -10.91
C GLY A 266 14.35 -1.49 -11.91
N GLN A 267 15.50 -0.87 -11.65
CA GLN A 267 16.15 0.03 -12.63
C GLN A 267 16.55 -0.69 -13.93
N GLY A 268 17.10 -1.89 -13.81
CA GLY A 268 17.46 -2.70 -14.97
C GLY A 268 16.27 -2.99 -15.85
N ILE A 269 15.15 -3.44 -15.25
CA ILE A 269 13.90 -3.73 -15.97
C ILE A 269 13.38 -2.48 -16.68
N PHE A 270 13.36 -1.33 -16.00
CA PHE A 270 12.94 -0.05 -16.56
C PHE A 270 13.79 0.38 -17.76
N LYS A 271 15.13 0.23 -17.67
CA LYS A 271 16.08 0.60 -18.74
C LYS A 271 16.00 -0.31 -19.95
N ILE A 272 15.80 -1.60 -19.74
CA ILE A 272 15.71 -2.61 -20.83
C ILE A 272 14.49 -2.36 -21.71
N LYS A 273 13.45 -1.72 -21.23
CA LYS A 273 12.19 -1.42 -21.94
C LYS A 273 11.54 -2.66 -22.57
N ASN A 274 11.80 -3.84 -22.00
CA ASN A 274 11.16 -5.07 -22.45
C ASN A 274 9.82 -5.23 -21.75
N LYS A 275 8.76 -4.99 -22.51
CA LYS A 275 7.38 -5.04 -22.07
C LYS A 275 6.98 -6.38 -21.42
N TYR A 276 7.44 -7.49 -22.00
CA TYR A 276 7.11 -8.83 -21.46
C TYR A 276 7.80 -9.08 -20.11
N LEU A 277 9.07 -8.69 -20.01
CA LEU A 277 9.84 -8.82 -18.78
C LEU A 277 9.27 -7.94 -17.67
N SER A 278 8.89 -6.70 -17.99
CA SER A 278 8.23 -5.80 -17.04
C SER A 278 6.91 -6.36 -16.53
N TYR A 279 6.06 -6.89 -17.40
CA TYR A 279 4.81 -7.52 -16.96
C TYR A 279 5.03 -8.80 -16.16
N LEU A 280 6.01 -9.64 -16.53
CA LEU A 280 6.29 -10.88 -15.82
C LEU A 280 6.84 -10.63 -14.42
N LEU A 281 7.72 -9.65 -14.26
CA LEU A 281 8.43 -9.40 -13.00
C LEU A 281 7.78 -8.33 -12.12
N LEU A 282 7.12 -7.34 -12.71
CA LEU A 282 6.57 -6.18 -12.00
C LEU A 282 5.06 -5.96 -12.24
N GLY A 283 4.46 -6.60 -13.24
CA GLY A 283 3.05 -6.40 -13.58
C GLY A 283 2.71 -5.06 -14.22
N ILE A 284 3.71 -4.25 -14.49
CA ILE A 284 3.60 -2.89 -15.05
C ILE A 284 4.58 -2.70 -16.20
N ASN A 285 4.28 -1.71 -17.05
CA ASN A 285 5.16 -1.31 -18.14
C ASN A 285 5.08 0.22 -18.36
#